data_35a474027204224f14c9ebad8e81572a
#
_entry.id   35a474027204224f14c9ebad8e81572a
#
_cell.length_a   1.000
_cell.length_b   1.000
_cell.length_c   1.000
_cell.angle_alpha   90.00
_cell.angle_beta   90.00
_cell.angle_gamma   90.00
#
_symmetry.space_group_name_H-M   'P 1'
#
loop_
_entity.id
_entity.type
_entity.pdbx_description
1 polymer ?
#
loop_
_entity_poly.entity_id
_entity_poly.type
_entity_poly.pdbx_seq_one_letter_code
_entity_poly.pdbx_strand_id
1 'polypeptide(L)'
;MDSTPNNGKLLFDVGGTFLKAVIADGNGRFVPDTEYSVPLPSDGPREEIEQALIAAVERGMRSAADRGLRIGCTGIAFPGPFDFGLGIPLMTHKFRNIYGISLLDLLRTRTDVGPTMPVLFMHDVNAAMLGEMRCGNARGFANAALIALGTGLGFACCLDGEVQYAPTGSPRITVYKKPFRDGILEDYVAKRGFLRLYGEITEQDTGPSLTVADLGRMAGEGNPAARETFATIGRMLGEALRELIRKERIECLLLGGQISRSYAYLEPGLRKGLYGTACLRSIAPAAHIGHAAFYGLLARLDGLRPET
;
A
#
# COMPACT_ATOMS: atom_id res chain seq x y z
N MET A 1 -32.34 -24.95 -2.16
CA MET A 1 -30.99 -24.81 -2.79
C MET A 1 -30.91 -23.38 -3.28
N ASP A 2 -30.45 -22.49 -2.42
CA ASP A 2 -30.29 -21.07 -2.77
C ASP A 2 -29.05 -20.94 -3.73
N SER A 3 -29.37 -20.80 -5.00
CA SER A 3 -28.42 -20.46 -6.03
C SER A 3 -28.14 -18.94 -5.98
N THR A 4 -27.51 -18.46 -4.92
CA THR A 4 -26.84 -17.16 -4.99
C THR A 4 -25.81 -17.27 -6.13
N PRO A 5 -25.87 -16.40 -7.16
CA PRO A 5 -24.90 -16.45 -8.22
C PRO A 5 -23.50 -16.35 -7.58
N ASN A 6 -22.56 -17.13 -8.09
CA ASN A 6 -21.20 -17.26 -7.60
C ASN A 6 -20.46 -15.91 -7.84
N ASN A 7 -20.85 -14.87 -7.07
CA ASN A 7 -20.40 -13.50 -7.24
C ASN A 7 -18.99 -13.36 -6.73
N GLY A 8 -18.05 -13.17 -7.64
CA GLY A 8 -16.66 -12.82 -7.34
C GLY A 8 -16.48 -11.30 -7.17
N LYS A 9 -15.34 -10.93 -6.59
CA LYS A 9 -14.84 -9.56 -6.47
C LYS A 9 -13.50 -9.48 -7.15
N LEU A 10 -13.31 -8.51 -8.04
CA LEU A 10 -12.03 -8.28 -8.71
C LEU A 10 -11.30 -7.15 -8.00
N LEU A 11 -10.10 -7.42 -7.50
CA LEU A 11 -9.33 -6.51 -6.65
C LEU A 11 -8.02 -6.15 -7.33
N PHE A 12 -7.66 -4.86 -7.26
CA PHE A 12 -6.43 -4.32 -7.82
C PHE A 12 -5.64 -3.55 -6.77
N ASP A 13 -4.31 -3.73 -6.79
CA ASP A 13 -3.33 -2.92 -6.06
C ASP A 13 -2.41 -2.26 -7.09
N VAL A 14 -2.59 -0.96 -7.29
CA VAL A 14 -1.92 -0.17 -8.33
C VAL A 14 -0.64 0.43 -7.77
N GLY A 15 0.50 -0.10 -8.19
CA GLY A 15 1.81 0.51 -7.94
C GLY A 15 2.28 1.39 -9.10
N GLY A 16 3.46 2.00 -8.93
CA GLY A 16 4.04 2.86 -9.98
C GLY A 16 4.73 2.12 -11.12
N THR A 17 4.93 0.81 -11.01
CA THR A 17 5.64 -0.02 -12.00
C THR A 17 4.82 -1.23 -12.42
N PHE A 18 4.03 -1.75 -11.50
CA PHE A 18 3.16 -2.90 -11.70
C PHE A 18 1.80 -2.65 -11.04
N LEU A 19 0.79 -3.19 -11.66
CA LEU A 19 -0.53 -3.39 -11.09
C LEU A 19 -0.64 -4.87 -10.73
N LYS A 20 -1.05 -5.17 -9.51
CA LYS A 20 -1.38 -6.54 -9.07
C LYS A 20 -2.87 -6.70 -9.01
N ALA A 21 -3.35 -7.90 -9.27
CA ALA A 21 -4.76 -8.24 -9.21
C ALA A 21 -4.98 -9.61 -8.61
N VAL A 22 -6.14 -9.80 -7.99
CA VAL A 22 -6.62 -11.09 -7.49
C VAL A 22 -8.14 -11.12 -7.53
N ILE A 23 -8.71 -12.30 -7.66
CA ILE A 23 -10.15 -12.52 -7.54
C ILE A 23 -10.45 -13.10 -6.15
N ALA A 24 -11.48 -12.56 -5.50
CA ALA A 24 -12.07 -13.17 -4.31
C ALA A 24 -13.46 -13.70 -4.63
N ASP A 25 -13.85 -14.78 -3.96
CA ASP A 25 -15.20 -15.34 -4.03
C ASP A 25 -16.24 -14.49 -3.25
N GLY A 26 -17.48 -14.90 -3.29
CA GLY A 26 -18.58 -14.24 -2.55
C GLY A 26 -18.37 -14.18 -1.04
N ASN A 27 -17.55 -15.07 -0.47
CA ASN A 27 -17.20 -15.13 0.94
C ASN A 27 -15.94 -14.33 1.30
N GLY A 28 -15.33 -13.66 0.32
CA GLY A 28 -14.12 -12.88 0.51
C GLY A 28 -12.83 -13.71 0.60
N ARG A 29 -12.84 -14.98 0.13
CA ARG A 29 -11.65 -15.82 0.05
C ARG A 29 -11.00 -15.64 -1.32
N PHE A 30 -9.69 -15.48 -1.36
CA PHE A 30 -8.96 -15.41 -2.62
C PHE A 30 -9.08 -16.74 -3.36
N VAL A 31 -9.45 -16.64 -4.64
CA VAL A 31 -9.57 -17.79 -5.52
C VAL A 31 -8.17 -18.22 -5.94
N PRO A 32 -7.76 -19.49 -5.74
CA PRO A 32 -6.44 -19.96 -6.12
C PRO A 32 -6.12 -19.70 -7.59
N ASP A 33 -4.85 -19.44 -7.90
CA ASP A 33 -4.32 -19.24 -9.24
C ASP A 33 -4.99 -18.10 -10.05
N THR A 34 -5.55 -17.11 -9.34
CA THR A 34 -6.11 -15.90 -9.97
C THR A 34 -5.26 -14.64 -9.75
N GLU A 35 -4.21 -14.74 -8.91
CA GLU A 35 -3.30 -13.62 -8.73
C GLU A 35 -2.43 -13.44 -9.97
N TYR A 36 -2.33 -12.20 -10.44
CA TYR A 36 -1.45 -11.82 -11.54
C TYR A 36 -0.93 -10.41 -11.37
N SER A 37 0.12 -10.11 -12.13
CA SER A 37 0.70 -8.77 -12.22
C SER A 37 0.78 -8.33 -13.68
N VAL A 38 0.54 -7.04 -13.90
CA VAL A 38 0.66 -6.40 -15.21
C VAL A 38 1.64 -5.23 -15.07
N PRO A 39 2.61 -5.07 -15.98
CA PRO A 39 3.42 -3.86 -16.04
C PRO A 39 2.54 -2.63 -16.21
N LEU A 40 2.80 -1.59 -15.43
CA LEU A 40 2.05 -0.34 -15.50
C LEU A 40 3.05 0.83 -15.55
N PRO A 41 3.24 1.45 -16.73
CA PRO A 41 4.22 2.53 -16.90
C PRO A 41 3.67 3.86 -16.37
N SER A 42 3.75 4.08 -15.05
CA SER A 42 3.16 5.29 -14.40
C SER A 42 3.67 6.63 -14.95
N ASP A 43 4.83 6.63 -15.59
CA ASP A 43 5.44 7.81 -16.24
C ASP A 43 5.33 7.77 -17.78
N GLY A 44 4.70 6.70 -18.32
CA GLY A 44 4.50 6.49 -19.76
C GLY A 44 3.41 7.37 -20.36
N PRO A 45 3.21 7.30 -21.69
CA PRO A 45 2.12 7.96 -22.38
C PRO A 45 0.75 7.57 -21.80
N ARG A 46 -0.23 8.47 -21.94
CA ARG A 46 -1.59 8.25 -21.47
C ARG A 46 -2.18 6.93 -21.99
N GLU A 47 -2.04 6.71 -23.27
CA GLU A 47 -2.59 5.55 -23.98
C GLU A 47 -2.04 4.23 -23.41
N GLU A 48 -0.75 4.19 -23.07
CA GLU A 48 -0.13 2.99 -22.49
C GLU A 48 -0.64 2.72 -21.07
N ILE A 49 -0.82 3.77 -20.26
CA ILE A 49 -1.38 3.66 -18.91
C ILE A 49 -2.82 3.15 -18.99
N GLU A 50 -3.66 3.76 -19.84
CA GLU A 50 -5.05 3.37 -20.07
C GLU A 50 -5.15 1.91 -20.55
N GLN A 51 -4.34 1.53 -21.54
CA GLN A 51 -4.31 0.17 -22.08
C GLN A 51 -3.90 -0.87 -21.02
N ALA A 52 -2.92 -0.55 -20.18
CA ALA A 52 -2.50 -1.45 -19.10
C ALA A 52 -3.63 -1.67 -18.06
N LEU A 53 -4.36 -0.61 -17.69
CA LEU A 53 -5.51 -0.68 -16.79
C LEU A 53 -6.65 -1.50 -17.42
N ILE A 54 -7.00 -1.24 -18.69
CA ILE A 54 -8.03 -1.96 -19.42
C ILE A 54 -7.67 -3.45 -19.52
N ALA A 55 -6.46 -3.77 -19.98
CA ALA A 55 -5.99 -5.15 -20.14
C ALA A 55 -5.99 -5.92 -18.81
N ALA A 56 -5.65 -5.25 -17.69
CA ALA A 56 -5.72 -5.85 -16.37
C ALA A 56 -7.17 -6.23 -16.01
N VAL A 57 -8.12 -5.33 -16.20
CA VAL A 57 -9.55 -5.60 -15.90
C VAL A 57 -10.07 -6.73 -16.77
N GLU A 58 -9.87 -6.67 -18.08
CA GLU A 58 -10.32 -7.71 -19.02
C GLU A 58 -9.73 -9.07 -18.68
N ARG A 59 -8.43 -9.14 -18.32
CA ARG A 59 -7.80 -10.38 -17.87
C ARG A 59 -8.49 -10.95 -16.63
N GLY A 60 -8.81 -10.10 -15.65
CA GLY A 60 -9.52 -10.50 -14.43
C GLY A 60 -10.93 -11.01 -14.73
N MET A 61 -11.68 -10.31 -15.60
CA MET A 61 -13.03 -10.71 -16.01
C MET A 61 -13.02 -12.06 -16.71
N ARG A 62 -12.10 -12.27 -17.68
CA ARG A 62 -11.92 -13.58 -18.36
C ARG A 62 -11.56 -14.67 -17.36
N SER A 63 -10.57 -14.42 -16.47
CA SER A 63 -10.15 -15.40 -15.46
C SER A 63 -11.28 -15.81 -14.52
N ALA A 64 -12.20 -14.90 -14.19
CA ALA A 64 -13.39 -15.20 -13.42
C ALA A 64 -14.37 -16.05 -14.22
N ALA A 65 -14.66 -15.67 -15.46
CA ALA A 65 -15.58 -16.41 -16.35
C ALA A 65 -15.13 -17.84 -16.58
N ASP A 66 -13.82 -18.07 -16.82
CA ASP A 66 -13.23 -19.41 -17.01
C ASP A 66 -13.43 -20.31 -15.77
N ARG A 67 -13.69 -19.74 -14.61
CA ARG A 67 -13.96 -20.44 -13.34
C ARG A 67 -15.43 -20.44 -12.94
N GLY A 68 -16.31 -20.02 -13.84
CA GLY A 68 -17.75 -19.94 -13.58
C GLY A 68 -18.13 -18.88 -12.53
N LEU A 69 -17.27 -17.87 -12.32
CA LEU A 69 -17.53 -16.76 -11.42
C LEU A 69 -18.02 -15.55 -12.21
N ARG A 70 -19.01 -14.86 -11.68
CA ARG A 70 -19.46 -13.56 -12.15
C ARG A 70 -18.89 -12.47 -11.24
N ILE A 71 -18.16 -11.51 -11.78
CA ILE A 71 -17.68 -10.36 -10.99
C ILE A 71 -18.88 -9.45 -10.68
N GLY A 72 -19.16 -9.26 -9.40
CA GLY A 72 -20.25 -8.42 -8.90
C GLY A 72 -19.78 -7.03 -8.48
N CYS A 73 -18.51 -6.84 -8.16
CA CYS A 73 -17.93 -5.55 -7.83
C CYS A 73 -16.40 -5.57 -8.02
N THR A 74 -15.82 -4.37 -8.11
CA THR A 74 -14.38 -4.17 -8.28
C THR A 74 -13.85 -3.22 -7.22
N GLY A 75 -12.70 -3.57 -6.61
CA GLY A 75 -11.97 -2.72 -5.66
C GLY A 75 -10.59 -2.37 -6.22
N ILE A 76 -10.21 -1.11 -6.17
CA ILE A 76 -8.97 -0.60 -6.72
C ILE A 76 -8.25 0.22 -5.64
N ALA A 77 -7.13 -0.29 -5.14
CA ALA A 77 -6.19 0.49 -4.34
C ALA A 77 -5.30 1.28 -5.29
N PHE A 78 -5.26 2.60 -5.13
CA PHE A 78 -4.53 3.51 -6.01
C PHE A 78 -3.69 4.49 -5.17
N PRO A 79 -2.46 4.85 -5.61
CA PRO A 79 -1.68 5.86 -4.91
C PRO A 79 -2.30 7.25 -5.05
N GLY A 80 -1.97 8.16 -4.12
CA GLY A 80 -2.42 9.55 -4.17
C GLY A 80 -1.33 10.55 -4.56
N PRO A 81 -1.72 11.80 -4.82
CA PRO A 81 -3.06 12.40 -4.76
C PRO A 81 -4.08 11.86 -5.76
N PHE A 82 -5.30 11.62 -5.28
CA PHE A 82 -6.37 11.05 -6.08
C PHE A 82 -7.72 11.44 -5.45
N ASP A 83 -8.74 11.74 -6.25
CA ASP A 83 -10.10 11.85 -5.79
C ASP A 83 -10.74 10.46 -5.79
N PHE A 84 -10.80 9.84 -4.61
CA PHE A 84 -11.29 8.47 -4.45
C PHE A 84 -12.81 8.34 -4.60
N GLY A 85 -13.55 9.44 -4.48
CA GLY A 85 -15.00 9.47 -4.71
C GLY A 85 -15.34 9.48 -6.19
N LEU A 86 -14.58 10.23 -6.99
CA LEU A 86 -14.79 10.39 -8.42
C LEU A 86 -13.94 9.45 -9.29
N GLY A 87 -12.93 8.79 -8.70
CA GLY A 87 -12.01 7.93 -9.45
C GLY A 87 -11.04 8.71 -10.34
N ILE A 88 -10.55 9.88 -9.88
CA ILE A 88 -9.74 10.81 -10.68
C ILE A 88 -8.33 10.97 -10.12
N PRO A 89 -7.26 10.59 -10.87
CA PRO A 89 -5.88 10.87 -10.50
C PRO A 89 -5.58 12.38 -10.49
N LEU A 90 -4.92 12.83 -9.41
CA LEU A 90 -4.50 14.23 -9.20
C LEU A 90 -2.98 14.34 -8.96
N MET A 91 -2.23 13.34 -9.40
CA MET A 91 -0.77 13.29 -9.27
C MET A 91 -0.08 14.04 -10.39
N THR A 92 0.99 14.78 -10.05
CA THR A 92 1.80 15.54 -11.01
C THR A 92 3.20 14.95 -11.24
N HIS A 93 3.57 13.93 -10.46
CA HIS A 93 4.88 13.28 -10.53
C HIS A 93 4.83 11.83 -11.04
N LYS A 94 3.79 11.07 -10.67
CA LYS A 94 3.43 9.77 -11.25
C LYS A 94 2.05 9.87 -11.86
N PHE A 95 1.75 9.07 -12.85
CA PHE A 95 0.45 9.10 -13.52
C PHE A 95 0.03 10.49 -14.02
N ARG A 96 1.00 11.40 -14.22
CA ARG A 96 0.74 12.80 -14.64
C ARG A 96 -0.01 12.87 -15.96
N ASN A 97 0.21 11.90 -16.84
CA ASN A 97 -0.39 11.87 -18.17
C ASN A 97 -1.87 11.43 -18.17
N ILE A 98 -2.38 10.95 -17.02
CA ILE A 98 -3.80 10.69 -16.78
C ILE A 98 -4.39 11.60 -15.71
N TYR A 99 -3.72 12.74 -15.42
CA TYR A 99 -4.22 13.75 -14.48
C TYR A 99 -5.60 14.23 -14.89
N GLY A 100 -6.56 14.27 -13.97
CA GLY A 100 -7.92 14.77 -14.22
C GLY A 100 -8.83 13.83 -15.03
N ILE A 101 -8.37 12.63 -15.40
CA ILE A 101 -9.16 11.68 -16.18
C ILE A 101 -9.95 10.78 -15.23
N SER A 102 -11.26 10.64 -15.46
CA SER A 102 -12.08 9.69 -14.72
C SER A 102 -11.71 8.25 -15.12
N LEU A 103 -11.04 7.55 -14.23
CA LEU A 103 -10.76 6.12 -14.39
C LEU A 103 -12.04 5.30 -14.28
N LEU A 104 -13.04 5.77 -13.53
CA LEU A 104 -14.34 5.12 -13.46
C LEU A 104 -15.03 5.10 -14.84
N ASP A 105 -15.04 6.25 -15.54
CA ASP A 105 -15.65 6.34 -16.88
C ASP A 105 -14.84 5.55 -17.90
N LEU A 106 -13.50 5.59 -17.81
CA LEU A 106 -12.63 4.76 -18.65
C LEU A 106 -12.98 3.28 -18.53
N LEU A 107 -13.08 2.75 -17.31
CA LEU A 107 -13.39 1.35 -17.08
C LEU A 107 -14.80 0.99 -17.55
N ARG A 108 -15.78 1.83 -17.29
CA ARG A 108 -17.18 1.60 -17.70
C ARG A 108 -17.38 1.61 -19.21
N THR A 109 -16.61 2.43 -19.93
CA THR A 109 -16.76 2.61 -21.39
C THR A 109 -15.87 1.67 -22.20
N ARG A 110 -14.79 1.14 -21.61
CA ARG A 110 -13.76 0.42 -22.34
C ARG A 110 -13.58 -1.02 -21.88
N THR A 111 -14.32 -1.47 -20.86
CA THR A 111 -14.24 -2.85 -20.32
C THR A 111 -15.63 -3.40 -20.00
N ASP A 112 -15.69 -4.68 -19.62
CA ASP A 112 -16.93 -5.34 -19.17
C ASP A 112 -17.38 -4.93 -17.75
N VAL A 113 -16.79 -3.89 -17.17
CA VAL A 113 -17.30 -3.23 -15.96
C VAL A 113 -18.56 -2.48 -16.32
N GLY A 114 -19.71 -3.07 -16.25
CA GLY A 114 -20.96 -2.46 -16.67
C GLY A 114 -21.29 -1.16 -15.88
N PRO A 115 -22.28 -0.39 -16.35
CA PRO A 115 -22.63 0.91 -15.76
C PRO A 115 -23.10 0.83 -14.32
N THR A 116 -23.66 -0.31 -13.91
CA THR A 116 -24.23 -0.54 -12.57
C THR A 116 -23.30 -1.28 -11.63
N MET A 117 -22.17 -1.84 -12.11
CA MET A 117 -21.22 -2.55 -11.25
C MET A 117 -20.58 -1.57 -10.27
N PRO A 118 -20.62 -1.83 -8.96
CA PRO A 118 -19.89 -1.03 -7.98
C PRO A 118 -18.38 -1.09 -8.22
N VAL A 119 -17.75 0.08 -8.32
CA VAL A 119 -16.29 0.24 -8.37
C VAL A 119 -15.88 1.11 -7.19
N LEU A 120 -15.05 0.55 -6.33
CA LEU A 120 -14.51 1.20 -5.15
C LEU A 120 -13.06 1.61 -5.41
N PHE A 121 -12.74 2.88 -5.22
CA PHE A 121 -11.36 3.36 -5.15
C PHE A 121 -10.96 3.63 -3.70
N MET A 122 -9.77 3.20 -3.30
CA MET A 122 -9.18 3.50 -1.99
C MET A 122 -7.70 3.88 -2.14
N HIS A 123 -7.21 4.73 -1.25
CA HIS A 123 -5.76 4.94 -1.17
C HIS A 123 -5.07 3.65 -0.72
N ASP A 124 -3.98 3.26 -1.40
CA ASP A 124 -3.25 2.02 -1.19
C ASP A 124 -2.87 1.77 0.28
N VAL A 125 -2.30 2.79 0.95
CA VAL A 125 -1.90 2.66 2.36
C VAL A 125 -3.11 2.63 3.31
N ASN A 126 -4.22 3.30 2.99
CA ASN A 126 -5.46 3.21 3.78
C ASN A 126 -6.10 1.83 3.62
N ALA A 127 -6.10 1.28 2.41
CA ALA A 127 -6.54 -0.08 2.16
C ALA A 127 -5.68 -1.08 2.93
N ALA A 128 -4.35 -0.91 2.90
CA ALA A 128 -3.45 -1.77 3.68
C ALA A 128 -3.71 -1.67 5.19
N MET A 129 -3.91 -0.46 5.74
CA MET A 129 -4.24 -0.27 7.16
C MET A 129 -5.55 -0.97 7.53
N LEU A 130 -6.60 -0.81 6.71
CA LEU A 130 -7.88 -1.48 6.94
C LEU A 130 -7.75 -3.01 6.89
N GLY A 131 -6.94 -3.55 5.96
CA GLY A 131 -6.63 -4.97 5.89
C GLY A 131 -5.94 -5.49 7.15
N GLU A 132 -4.96 -4.76 7.65
CA GLU A 132 -4.24 -5.11 8.89
C GLU A 132 -5.12 -5.05 10.15
N MET A 133 -6.08 -4.13 10.17
CA MET A 133 -7.09 -4.07 11.24
C MET A 133 -8.07 -5.23 11.17
N ARG A 134 -8.44 -5.65 9.98
CA ARG A 134 -9.47 -6.70 9.79
C ARG A 134 -8.92 -8.10 10.06
N CYS A 135 -7.74 -8.42 9.54
CA CYS A 135 -7.17 -9.76 9.58
C CYS A 135 -5.66 -9.83 9.81
N GLY A 136 -5.00 -8.69 10.08
CA GLY A 136 -3.56 -8.62 10.30
C GLY A 136 -3.16 -8.28 11.73
N ASN A 137 -1.96 -7.72 11.88
CA ASN A 137 -1.32 -7.45 13.16
C ASN A 137 -1.84 -6.19 13.88
N ALA A 138 -2.71 -5.38 13.26
CA ALA A 138 -3.41 -4.28 13.93
C ALA A 138 -4.73 -4.71 14.58
N ARG A 139 -5.13 -5.97 14.42
CA ARG A 139 -6.40 -6.48 14.96
C ARG A 139 -6.46 -6.34 16.48
N GLY A 140 -7.53 -5.74 16.98
CA GLY A 140 -7.76 -5.58 18.43
C GLY A 140 -7.12 -4.32 19.03
N PHE A 141 -6.42 -3.49 18.24
CA PHE A 141 -5.94 -2.18 18.69
C PHE A 141 -6.92 -1.08 18.25
N ALA A 142 -7.28 -0.19 19.17
CA ALA A 142 -8.11 0.95 18.84
C ALA A 142 -7.33 2.01 18.04
N ASN A 143 -6.06 2.24 18.42
CA ASN A 143 -5.18 3.21 17.78
C ASN A 143 -3.97 2.51 17.19
N ALA A 144 -3.91 2.42 15.88
CA ALA A 144 -2.83 1.78 15.16
C ALA A 144 -2.34 2.63 13.98
N ALA A 145 -1.10 2.45 13.58
CA ALA A 145 -0.55 3.09 12.39
C ALA A 145 0.21 2.09 11.53
N LEU A 146 0.16 2.30 10.23
CA LEU A 146 0.92 1.58 9.22
C LEU A 146 1.84 2.54 8.50
N ILE A 147 3.12 2.18 8.42
CA ILE A 147 4.12 2.84 7.60
C ILE A 147 4.40 1.93 6.41
N ALA A 148 4.18 2.40 5.20
CA ALA A 148 4.52 1.68 3.98
C ALA A 148 5.87 2.19 3.44
N LEU A 149 6.90 1.35 3.55
CA LEU A 149 8.26 1.63 3.07
C LEU A 149 8.48 0.98 1.69
N GLY A 150 8.76 1.80 0.70
CA GLY A 150 9.00 1.38 -0.68
C GLY A 150 9.78 2.43 -1.47
N THR A 151 9.38 2.69 -2.71
CA THR A 151 9.92 3.81 -3.51
C THR A 151 9.69 5.14 -2.79
N GLY A 152 8.54 5.29 -2.12
CA GLY A 152 8.19 6.41 -1.26
C GLY A 152 7.84 5.95 0.15
N LEU A 153 7.33 6.90 0.95
CA LEU A 153 6.91 6.73 2.34
C LEU A 153 5.40 6.95 2.46
N GLY A 154 4.64 5.86 2.62
CA GLY A 154 3.22 5.90 2.94
C GLY A 154 2.96 5.87 4.45
N PHE A 155 1.86 6.51 4.88
CA PHE A 155 1.40 6.46 6.26
C PHE A 155 -0.12 6.45 6.31
N ALA A 156 -0.69 5.54 7.08
CA ALA A 156 -2.10 5.55 7.43
C ALA A 156 -2.26 5.25 8.93
N CYS A 157 -3.32 5.73 9.53
CA CYS A 157 -3.65 5.39 10.91
C CYS A 157 -5.14 5.07 11.09
N CYS A 158 -5.38 4.27 12.10
CA CYS A 158 -6.67 4.01 12.69
C CYS A 158 -6.69 4.69 14.06
N LEU A 159 -7.74 5.42 14.36
CA LEU A 159 -7.98 6.01 15.68
C LEU A 159 -9.40 5.65 16.11
N ASP A 160 -9.54 5.21 17.35
CA ASP A 160 -10.80 4.76 17.93
C ASP A 160 -11.49 3.64 17.08
N GLY A 161 -10.68 2.76 16.50
CA GLY A 161 -11.15 1.65 15.66
C GLY A 161 -11.43 2.02 14.21
N GLU A 162 -11.24 3.27 13.79
CA GLU A 162 -11.59 3.74 12.46
C GLU A 162 -10.38 4.27 11.68
N VAL A 163 -10.20 3.82 10.43
CA VAL A 163 -9.17 4.36 9.52
C VAL A 163 -9.47 5.82 9.22
N GLN A 164 -8.44 6.64 9.30
CA GLN A 164 -8.56 8.09 9.20
C GLN A 164 -8.38 8.58 7.76
N TYR A 165 -9.42 9.19 7.21
CA TYR A 165 -9.46 9.73 5.86
C TYR A 165 -9.53 11.26 5.85
N ALA A 166 -8.89 11.87 4.85
CA ALA A 166 -9.18 13.24 4.42
C ALA A 166 -10.48 13.26 3.57
N PRO A 167 -11.08 14.42 3.31
CA PRO A 167 -12.31 14.52 2.49
C PRO A 167 -12.20 13.89 1.09
N THR A 168 -11.00 13.86 0.51
CA THR A 168 -10.71 13.22 -0.79
C THR A 168 -10.60 11.70 -0.72
N GLY A 169 -10.63 11.08 0.48
CA GLY A 169 -10.35 9.66 0.69
C GLY A 169 -8.85 9.33 0.85
N SER A 170 -7.96 10.30 0.73
CA SER A 170 -6.54 10.17 1.04
C SER A 170 -6.30 9.97 2.55
N PRO A 171 -5.11 9.53 3.01
CA PRO A 171 -4.78 9.53 4.42
C PRO A 171 -4.94 10.91 5.06
N ARG A 172 -5.61 10.99 6.22
CA ARG A 172 -5.78 12.27 6.94
C ARG A 172 -4.45 12.83 7.42
N ILE A 173 -3.54 11.96 7.83
CA ILE A 173 -2.20 12.32 8.27
C ILE A 173 -1.19 11.82 7.25
N THR A 174 -0.29 12.70 6.83
CA THR A 174 0.82 12.36 5.95
C THR A 174 2.14 12.71 6.62
N VAL A 175 3.16 11.87 6.44
CA VAL A 175 4.47 12.05 7.07
C VAL A 175 5.61 12.22 6.06
N TYR A 176 5.39 11.90 4.79
CA TYR A 176 6.44 11.90 3.78
C TYR A 176 7.09 13.27 3.58
N LYS A 177 6.29 14.36 3.62
CA LYS A 177 6.77 15.75 3.51
C LYS A 177 7.21 16.37 4.85
N LYS A 178 7.23 15.60 5.95
CA LYS A 178 7.69 16.14 7.22
C LYS A 178 9.11 16.66 7.07
N PRO A 179 9.40 17.93 7.46
CA PRO A 179 10.76 18.44 7.45
C PRO A 179 11.68 17.54 8.29
N PHE A 180 12.78 17.13 7.70
CA PHE A 180 13.76 16.27 8.35
C PHE A 180 15.15 16.60 7.84
N ARG A 181 16.04 17.06 8.73
CA ARG A 181 17.38 17.58 8.39
C ARG A 181 17.26 18.69 7.34
N ASP A 182 17.95 18.57 6.22
CA ASP A 182 17.98 19.51 5.09
C ASP A 182 16.97 19.21 3.98
N GLY A 183 16.06 18.25 4.19
CA GLY A 183 15.04 17.83 3.23
C GLY A 183 13.73 17.39 3.89
N ILE A 184 13.12 16.37 3.34
CA ILE A 184 11.90 15.76 3.86
C ILE A 184 12.16 14.32 4.33
N LEU A 185 11.34 13.82 5.24
CA LEU A 185 11.51 12.50 5.83
C LEU A 185 11.62 11.38 4.78
N GLU A 186 10.83 11.44 3.71
CA GLU A 186 10.87 10.45 2.63
C GLU A 186 12.25 10.32 2.00
N ASP A 187 12.99 11.42 1.83
CA ASP A 187 14.33 11.41 1.22
C ASP A 187 15.34 10.60 2.03
N TYR A 188 15.09 10.44 3.32
CA TYR A 188 15.99 9.75 4.25
C TYR A 188 15.60 8.31 4.56
N VAL A 189 14.28 7.98 4.52
CA VAL A 189 13.81 6.68 5.01
C VAL A 189 13.15 5.81 3.94
N ALA A 190 12.94 6.32 2.70
CA ALA A 190 12.48 5.52 1.56
C ALA A 190 13.68 5.01 0.72
N LYS A 191 13.40 4.31 -0.38
CA LYS A 191 14.41 3.65 -1.24
C LYS A 191 15.68 4.50 -1.44
N ARG A 192 15.53 5.78 -1.80
CA ARG A 192 16.67 6.67 -2.06
C ARG A 192 17.57 6.86 -0.83
N GLY A 193 16.93 7.01 0.33
CA GLY A 193 17.64 7.17 1.61
C GLY A 193 18.47 5.95 1.99
N PHE A 194 17.95 4.74 1.74
CA PHE A 194 18.69 3.50 1.98
C PHE A 194 19.95 3.41 1.13
N LEU A 195 19.82 3.63 -0.18
CA LEU A 195 20.95 3.52 -1.10
C LEU A 195 22.00 4.60 -0.83
N ARG A 196 21.57 5.84 -0.59
CA ARG A 196 22.47 6.94 -0.23
C ARG A 196 23.23 6.63 1.04
N LEU A 197 22.54 6.26 2.13
CA LEU A 197 23.18 6.00 3.42
C LEU A 197 24.16 4.81 3.34
N TYR A 198 23.80 3.76 2.59
CA TYR A 198 24.72 2.64 2.38
C TYR A 198 25.99 3.07 1.65
N GLY A 199 25.87 3.91 0.61
CA GLY A 199 27.02 4.49 -0.08
C GLY A 199 27.89 5.36 0.84
N GLU A 200 27.27 6.18 1.70
CA GLU A 200 27.97 6.99 2.72
C GLU A 200 28.75 6.10 3.72
N ILE A 201 28.14 5.00 4.20
CA ILE A 201 28.80 4.09 5.16
C ILE A 201 29.96 3.31 4.52
N THR A 202 29.80 2.92 3.26
CA THR A 202 30.83 2.12 2.55
C THR A 202 31.84 2.96 1.82
N GLU A 203 31.65 4.28 1.73
CA GLU A 203 32.44 5.19 0.91
C GLU A 203 32.53 4.76 -0.57
N GLN A 204 31.44 4.15 -1.06
CA GLN A 204 31.32 3.62 -2.42
C GLN A 204 30.12 4.17 -3.16
N ASP A 205 30.26 4.37 -4.47
CA ASP A 205 29.08 4.61 -5.32
C ASP A 205 28.25 3.32 -5.39
N THR A 206 26.97 3.43 -5.04
CA THR A 206 26.06 2.30 -5.01
C THR A 206 25.70 1.78 -6.40
N GLY A 207 25.97 2.53 -7.45
CA GLY A 207 25.61 2.19 -8.83
C GLY A 207 24.08 2.04 -9.05
N PRO A 208 23.62 2.01 -10.29
CA PRO A 208 22.20 1.97 -10.61
C PRO A 208 21.54 0.59 -10.36
N SER A 209 22.33 -0.46 -10.24
CA SER A 209 21.83 -1.85 -10.13
C SER A 209 21.52 -2.28 -8.69
N LEU A 210 22.10 -1.62 -7.68
CA LEU A 210 21.88 -1.99 -6.28
C LEU A 210 20.44 -1.65 -5.84
N THR A 211 19.80 -2.61 -5.21
CA THR A 211 18.44 -2.44 -4.67
C THR A 211 18.43 -2.55 -3.15
N VAL A 212 17.37 -2.02 -2.51
CA VAL A 212 17.17 -2.20 -1.07
C VAL A 212 16.92 -3.68 -0.71
N ALA A 213 16.39 -4.47 -1.64
CA ALA A 213 16.25 -5.91 -1.45
C ALA A 213 17.63 -6.60 -1.39
N ASP A 214 18.59 -6.16 -2.20
CA ASP A 214 19.98 -6.64 -2.11
C ASP A 214 20.62 -6.27 -0.77
N LEU A 215 20.41 -5.03 -0.30
CA LEU A 215 20.87 -4.64 1.04
C LEU A 215 20.23 -5.52 2.13
N GLY A 216 18.95 -5.86 1.99
CA GLY A 216 18.27 -6.78 2.91
C GLY A 216 18.90 -8.18 2.92
N ARG A 217 19.24 -8.72 1.75
CA ARG A 217 19.94 -9.99 1.61
C ARG A 217 21.35 -9.91 2.23
N MET A 218 22.12 -8.88 1.90
CA MET A 218 23.46 -8.64 2.48
C MET A 218 23.41 -8.53 4.01
N ALA A 219 22.41 -7.84 4.56
CA ALA A 219 22.22 -7.76 6.01
C ALA A 219 21.94 -9.16 6.63
N GLY A 220 21.21 -10.02 5.91
CA GLY A 220 20.98 -11.42 6.26
C GLY A 220 22.28 -12.24 6.29
N GLU A 221 23.13 -12.03 5.30
CA GLU A 221 24.44 -12.65 5.18
C GLU A 221 25.48 -12.10 6.17
N GLY A 222 25.10 -11.13 7.00
CA GLY A 222 25.97 -10.60 8.05
C GLY A 222 26.75 -9.35 7.68
N ASN A 223 26.52 -8.74 6.51
CA ASN A 223 27.22 -7.52 6.11
C ASN A 223 26.96 -6.38 7.12
N PRO A 224 28.00 -5.85 7.81
CA PRO A 224 27.83 -4.86 8.86
C PRO A 224 27.31 -3.52 8.35
N ALA A 225 27.76 -3.05 7.19
CA ALA A 225 27.32 -1.77 6.61
C ALA A 225 25.83 -1.82 6.21
N ALA A 226 25.35 -2.95 5.65
CA ALA A 226 23.94 -3.13 5.35
C ALA A 226 23.09 -3.14 6.63
N ARG A 227 23.51 -3.85 7.68
CA ARG A 227 22.81 -3.85 8.98
C ARG A 227 22.77 -2.48 9.62
N GLU A 228 23.89 -1.75 9.59
CA GLU A 228 23.98 -0.37 10.09
C GLU A 228 23.05 0.57 9.33
N THR A 229 22.98 0.43 8.01
CA THR A 229 22.04 1.20 7.16
C THR A 229 20.60 1.01 7.63
N PHE A 230 20.13 -0.23 7.76
CA PHE A 230 18.77 -0.50 8.24
C PHE A 230 18.54 0.03 9.66
N ALA A 231 19.44 -0.23 10.58
CA ALA A 231 19.31 0.22 11.98
C ALA A 231 19.28 1.75 12.08
N THR A 232 20.11 2.44 11.31
CA THR A 232 20.15 3.92 11.30
C THR A 232 18.88 4.50 10.72
N ILE A 233 18.36 3.95 9.60
CA ILE A 233 17.10 4.41 9.02
C ILE A 233 15.93 4.10 9.96
N GLY A 234 15.91 2.94 10.58
CA GLY A 234 14.92 2.61 11.61
C GLY A 234 14.91 3.65 12.74
N ARG A 235 16.09 4.08 13.22
CA ARG A 235 16.22 5.10 14.26
C ARG A 235 15.70 6.45 13.78
N MET A 236 16.10 6.91 12.60
CA MET A 236 15.60 8.15 12.00
C MET A 236 14.08 8.17 11.90
N LEU A 237 13.49 7.08 11.41
CA LEU A 237 12.04 6.91 11.30
C LEU A 237 11.35 7.01 12.67
N GLY A 238 11.89 6.30 13.68
CA GLY A 238 11.34 6.34 15.03
C GLY A 238 11.42 7.73 15.67
N GLU A 239 12.56 8.41 15.55
CA GLU A 239 12.75 9.79 16.04
C GLU A 239 11.76 10.75 15.38
N ALA A 240 11.59 10.66 14.06
CA ALA A 240 10.69 11.51 13.29
C ALA A 240 9.21 11.31 13.66
N LEU A 241 8.81 10.09 14.01
CA LEU A 241 7.41 9.74 14.29
C LEU A 241 7.04 9.78 15.77
N ARG A 242 8.00 9.88 16.68
CA ARG A 242 7.78 9.78 18.13
C ARG A 242 6.67 10.70 18.65
N GLU A 243 6.68 11.96 18.24
CA GLU A 243 5.67 12.93 18.69
C GLU A 243 4.29 12.63 18.12
N LEU A 244 4.21 12.23 16.84
CA LEU A 244 2.96 11.83 16.22
C LEU A 244 2.34 10.63 16.94
N ILE A 245 3.16 9.61 17.22
CA ILE A 245 2.71 8.40 17.92
C ILE A 245 2.19 8.73 19.33
N ARG A 246 2.86 9.64 20.05
CA ARG A 246 2.40 10.11 21.36
C ARG A 246 1.10 10.90 21.26
N LYS A 247 1.03 11.85 20.33
CA LYS A 247 -0.13 12.73 20.13
C LYS A 247 -1.38 11.93 19.78
N GLU A 248 -1.28 11.02 18.83
CA GLU A 248 -2.40 10.19 18.36
C GLU A 248 -2.57 8.91 19.21
N ARG A 249 -1.79 8.75 20.30
CA ARG A 249 -1.84 7.61 21.23
C ARG A 249 -1.79 6.26 20.54
N ILE A 250 -0.93 6.14 19.51
CA ILE A 250 -0.79 4.90 18.73
C ILE A 250 -0.28 3.77 19.62
N GLU A 251 -1.03 2.68 19.69
CA GLU A 251 -0.74 1.49 20.49
C GLU A 251 0.02 0.44 19.67
N CYS A 252 -0.24 0.38 18.35
CA CYS A 252 0.36 -0.58 17.42
C CYS A 252 0.94 0.15 16.22
N LEU A 253 2.23 -0.05 15.95
CA LEU A 253 2.92 0.49 14.78
C LEU A 253 3.33 -0.65 13.86
N LEU A 254 2.81 -0.65 12.63
CA LEU A 254 3.12 -1.63 11.62
C LEU A 254 4.04 -1.08 10.54
N LEU A 255 4.97 -1.92 10.08
CA LEU A 255 5.81 -1.65 8.92
C LEU A 255 5.34 -2.51 7.75
N GLY A 256 4.81 -1.88 6.71
CA GLY A 256 4.40 -2.47 5.43
C GLY A 256 5.30 -2.00 4.28
N GLY A 257 4.94 -2.40 3.07
CA GLY A 257 5.74 -2.16 1.87
C GLY A 257 6.89 -3.15 1.72
N GLN A 258 7.51 -3.18 0.54
CA GLN A 258 8.49 -4.22 0.20
C GLN A 258 9.77 -4.15 1.05
N ILE A 259 10.20 -2.95 1.47
CA ILE A 259 11.38 -2.76 2.33
C ILE A 259 11.17 -3.40 3.70
N SER A 260 9.94 -3.47 4.18
CA SER A 260 9.59 -4.09 5.47
C SER A 260 9.77 -5.61 5.51
N ARG A 261 10.05 -6.27 4.39
CA ARG A 261 10.53 -7.66 4.37
C ARG A 261 11.84 -7.82 5.15
N SER A 262 12.62 -6.74 5.28
CA SER A 262 13.85 -6.66 6.08
C SER A 262 13.60 -6.07 7.48
N TYR A 263 12.39 -6.21 8.02
CA TYR A 263 11.95 -5.66 9.31
C TYR A 263 12.94 -5.97 10.46
N ALA A 264 13.47 -7.18 10.52
CA ALA A 264 14.37 -7.60 11.57
C ALA A 264 15.62 -6.71 11.72
N TYR A 265 16.06 -6.05 10.64
CA TYR A 265 17.21 -5.14 10.65
C TYR A 265 16.80 -3.68 10.91
N LEU A 266 15.54 -3.31 10.64
CA LEU A 266 14.98 -1.99 10.95
C LEU A 266 14.58 -1.85 12.42
N GLU A 267 14.03 -2.93 13.00
CA GLU A 267 13.41 -2.92 14.32
C GLU A 267 14.30 -2.39 15.44
N PRO A 268 15.58 -2.81 15.59
CA PRO A 268 16.42 -2.35 16.69
C PRO A 268 16.58 -0.83 16.69
N GLY A 269 16.81 -0.24 15.52
CA GLY A 269 16.90 1.21 15.36
C GLY A 269 15.57 1.91 15.62
N LEU A 270 14.48 1.39 15.06
CA LEU A 270 13.14 1.92 15.22
C LEU A 270 12.72 1.98 16.69
N ARG A 271 12.93 0.89 17.46
CA ARG A 271 12.67 0.87 18.90
C ARG A 271 13.51 1.91 19.65
N LYS A 272 14.79 2.06 19.28
CA LYS A 272 15.65 3.09 19.86
C LYS A 272 15.12 4.49 19.57
N GLY A 273 14.70 4.75 18.32
CA GLY A 273 14.10 6.04 17.92
C GLY A 273 12.78 6.34 18.63
N LEU A 274 12.00 5.32 18.97
CA LEU A 274 10.70 5.42 19.65
C LEU A 274 10.82 5.31 21.19
N TYR A 275 12.02 5.32 21.75
CA TYR A 275 12.21 5.20 23.18
C TYR A 275 11.39 6.24 23.97
N GLY A 276 10.76 5.81 25.07
CA GLY A 276 9.91 6.66 25.92
C GLY A 276 8.50 6.90 25.37
N THR A 277 8.03 6.14 24.40
CA THR A 277 6.64 6.20 23.88
C THR A 277 5.77 5.19 24.63
N ALA A 278 5.28 5.57 25.80
CA ALA A 278 4.57 4.67 26.73
C ALA A 278 3.23 4.11 26.17
N CYS A 279 2.60 4.81 25.21
CA CYS A 279 1.37 4.32 24.58
C CYS A 279 1.60 3.16 23.61
N LEU A 280 2.82 3.03 23.06
CA LEU A 280 3.15 2.03 22.04
C LEU A 280 3.36 0.65 22.65
N ARG A 281 2.43 -0.26 22.40
CA ARG A 281 2.40 -1.63 22.94
C ARG A 281 2.99 -2.66 21.97
N SER A 282 2.87 -2.40 20.65
CA SER A 282 3.31 -3.32 19.61
C SER A 282 4.03 -2.58 18.48
N ILE A 283 5.14 -3.16 18.02
CA ILE A 283 5.81 -2.80 16.76
C ILE A 283 6.03 -4.11 16.01
N ALA A 284 5.50 -4.24 14.81
CA ALA A 284 5.55 -5.47 14.03
C ALA A 284 5.60 -5.19 12.51
N PRO A 285 6.04 -6.13 11.69
CA PRO A 285 5.77 -6.06 10.26
C PRO A 285 4.28 -6.22 10.00
N ALA A 286 3.78 -5.69 8.89
CA ALA A 286 2.45 -6.01 8.40
C ALA A 286 2.34 -7.52 8.17
N ALA A 287 1.21 -8.13 8.57
CA ALA A 287 1.01 -9.58 8.45
C ALA A 287 0.94 -10.03 6.98
N HIS A 288 0.40 -9.18 6.12
CA HIS A 288 0.12 -9.50 4.74
C HIS A 288 0.89 -8.57 3.77
N ILE A 289 2.23 -8.48 3.92
CA ILE A 289 3.05 -7.66 3.02
C ILE A 289 2.82 -8.07 1.56
N GLY A 290 2.32 -7.11 0.75
CA GLY A 290 1.98 -7.33 -0.66
C GLY A 290 0.52 -7.73 -0.92
N HIS A 291 -0.27 -8.03 0.11
CA HIS A 291 -1.69 -8.39 0.00
C HIS A 291 -2.59 -7.56 0.94
N ALA A 292 -2.03 -6.80 1.88
CA ALA A 292 -2.80 -6.04 2.87
C ALA A 292 -3.86 -5.12 2.23
N ALA A 293 -3.54 -4.49 1.10
CA ALA A 293 -4.49 -3.65 0.38
C ALA A 293 -5.71 -4.44 -0.14
N PHE A 294 -5.52 -5.67 -0.62
CA PHE A 294 -6.63 -6.53 -1.06
C PHE A 294 -7.58 -6.87 0.08
N TYR A 295 -7.05 -7.19 1.26
CA TYR A 295 -7.88 -7.45 2.45
C TYR A 295 -8.67 -6.21 2.88
N GLY A 296 -8.07 -5.03 2.77
CA GLY A 296 -8.76 -3.77 3.06
C GLY A 296 -9.86 -3.44 2.06
N LEU A 297 -9.60 -3.65 0.76
CA LEU A 297 -10.63 -3.52 -0.28
C LEU A 297 -11.79 -4.48 -0.03
N LEU A 298 -11.52 -5.75 0.31
CA LEU A 298 -12.55 -6.72 0.68
C LEU A 298 -13.38 -6.24 1.86
N ALA A 299 -12.73 -5.82 2.94
CA ALA A 299 -13.40 -5.34 4.14
C ALA A 299 -14.34 -4.16 3.84
N ARG A 300 -13.91 -3.24 2.95
CA ARG A 300 -14.71 -2.09 2.56
C ARG A 300 -15.87 -2.46 1.63
N LEU A 301 -15.64 -3.35 0.66
CA LEU A 301 -16.68 -3.84 -0.25
C LEU A 301 -17.75 -4.65 0.49
N ASP A 302 -17.38 -5.43 1.50
CA ASP A 302 -18.33 -6.19 2.33
C ASP A 302 -19.21 -5.25 3.18
N GLY A 303 -18.66 -4.14 3.65
CA GLY A 303 -19.43 -3.11 4.37
C GLY A 303 -20.34 -2.24 3.50
N LEU A 304 -20.24 -2.34 2.16
CA LEU A 304 -21.12 -1.64 1.21
C LEU A 304 -22.34 -2.48 0.81
N ARG A 305 -22.45 -3.73 1.26
CA ARG A 305 -23.65 -4.53 1.00
C ARG A 305 -24.83 -3.89 1.72
N PRO A 306 -25.98 -3.66 1.05
CA PRO A 306 -27.19 -3.30 1.75
C PRO A 306 -27.49 -4.42 2.76
N GLU A 307 -27.79 -4.04 3.98
CA GLU A 307 -28.37 -4.98 4.96
C GLU A 307 -29.64 -5.56 4.31
N THR A 308 -29.65 -6.86 4.08
CA THR A 308 -30.79 -7.60 3.52
C THR A 308 -31.89 -7.73 4.55
#